data_899ce63c33fb73e9bbcfa5d6ed843e69
#
_entry.id   899ce63c33fb73e9bbcfa5d6ed843e69
#
_cell.length_a   1.000
_cell.length_b   1.000
_cell.length_c   1.000
_cell.angle_alpha   90.00
_cell.angle_beta   90.00
_cell.angle_gamma   90.00
#
_symmetry.space_group_name_H-M   'P 1'
#
loop_
_entity.id
_entity.type
_entity.pdbx_description
1 polymer ?
#
loop_
_entity_poly.entity_id
_entity_poly.type
_entity_poly.pdbx_seq_one_letter_code
_entity_poly.pdbx_strand_id
1 'polypeptide(L)'
;MDDISLQQVLEVVGDFDESGGANVGLAAWELSVEEQRVARAWEQAVAEGLLRRAGRDRLDGEWLWRLTAGGWAARDAVGERSSQATPR
;
A
#
# COMPACT_ATOMS: atom_id res chain seq x y z
N MET A 1 9.26 11.75 13.01
CA MET A 1 8.65 11.45 13.33
C MET A 1 7.55 10.68 12.98
N ASP A 2 6.90 10.87 12.01
CA ASP A 2 5.75 10.11 11.74
C ASP A 2 6.06 8.83 11.02
N ASP A 3 5.58 7.72 11.53
CA ASP A 3 5.69 6.46 10.86
C ASP A 3 4.72 6.42 9.69
N ILE A 4 5.05 5.61 8.68
CA ILE A 4 4.17 5.40 7.55
C ILE A 4 2.94 4.64 8.06
N SER A 5 1.77 5.12 7.71
CA SER A 5 0.52 4.48 8.12
C SER A 5 0.14 3.36 7.16
N LEU A 6 -0.71 2.46 7.66
CA LEU A 6 -1.27 1.41 6.83
C LEU A 6 -2.00 2.01 5.63
N GLN A 7 -2.71 3.11 5.83
CA GLN A 7 -3.44 3.79 4.77
C GLN A 7 -2.51 4.24 3.64
N GLN A 8 -1.34 4.77 3.98
CA GLN A 8 -0.38 5.19 2.96
C GLN A 8 0.10 4.02 2.11
N VAL A 9 0.29 2.86 2.73
CA VAL A 9 0.68 1.65 2.00
C VAL A 9 -0.44 1.25 1.05
N LEU A 10 -1.68 1.24 1.52
CA LEU A 10 -2.81 0.86 0.67
C LEU A 10 -2.97 1.81 -0.51
N GLU A 11 -2.76 3.09 -0.29
CA GLU A 11 -2.85 4.08 -1.37
C GLU A 11 -1.78 3.87 -2.43
N VAL A 12 -0.54 3.66 -2.01
CA VAL A 12 0.55 3.43 -2.95
C VAL A 12 0.34 2.15 -3.75
N VAL A 13 0.02 1.05 -3.08
CA VAL A 13 -0.19 -0.22 -3.77
C VAL A 13 -1.36 -0.11 -4.75
N GLY A 14 -2.43 0.57 -4.36
CA GLY A 14 -3.57 0.79 -5.23
C GLY A 14 -3.21 1.62 -6.46
N ASP A 15 -2.37 2.64 -6.28
CA ASP A 15 -1.94 3.49 -7.39
C ASP A 15 -1.11 2.72 -8.42
N PHE A 16 -0.35 1.73 -7.97
CA PHE A 16 0.48 0.92 -8.85
C PHE A 16 -0.20 -0.38 -9.30
N ASP A 17 -1.44 -0.60 -8.90
CA ASP A 17 -2.13 -1.84 -9.19
C ASP A 17 -2.21 -2.14 -10.69
N GLU A 18 -2.53 -1.14 -11.49
CA GLU A 18 -2.62 -1.31 -12.94
C GLU A 18 -1.27 -1.59 -13.58
N SER A 19 -0.20 -1.17 -12.94
CA SER A 19 1.15 -1.40 -13.43
C SER A 19 1.75 -2.72 -12.96
N GLY A 20 0.95 -3.56 -12.30
CA GLY A 20 1.39 -4.86 -11.82
C GLY A 20 1.61 -4.93 -10.33
N GLY A 21 1.46 -3.82 -9.61
CA GLY A 21 1.60 -3.77 -8.17
C GLY A 21 2.84 -3.02 -7.71
N ALA A 22 3.13 -3.10 -6.43
CA ALA A 22 4.25 -2.40 -5.82
C ALA A 22 4.96 -3.30 -4.82
N ASN A 23 6.15 -2.87 -4.40
CA ASN A 23 6.88 -3.54 -3.33
C ASN A 23 7.37 -2.47 -2.34
N VAL A 24 8.04 -2.91 -1.28
CA VAL A 24 8.50 -1.99 -0.23
C VAL A 24 9.44 -0.93 -0.81
N GLY A 25 10.37 -1.31 -1.68
CA GLY A 25 11.31 -0.37 -2.28
C GLY A 25 10.61 0.70 -3.11
N LEU A 26 9.63 0.29 -3.91
CA LEU A 26 8.89 1.21 -4.75
C LEU A 26 8.04 2.16 -3.90
N ALA A 27 7.41 1.62 -2.85
CA ALA A 27 6.61 2.43 -1.95
C ALA A 27 7.47 3.45 -1.20
N ALA A 28 8.66 3.03 -0.77
CA ALA A 28 9.59 3.93 -0.08
C ALA A 28 10.01 5.07 -1.00
N TRP A 29 10.29 4.75 -2.26
CA TRP A 29 10.66 5.75 -3.24
C TRP A 29 9.51 6.73 -3.47
N GLU A 30 8.31 6.21 -3.64
CA GLU A 30 7.13 7.04 -3.89
C GLU A 30 6.82 7.96 -2.72
N LEU A 31 6.99 7.48 -1.49
CA LEU A 31 6.70 8.23 -0.28
C LEU A 31 7.90 9.06 0.19
N SER A 32 9.05 8.90 -0.44
CA SER A 32 10.29 9.59 -0.08
C SER A 32 10.71 9.32 1.36
N VAL A 33 10.65 8.05 1.76
CA VAL A 33 11.04 7.62 3.11
C VAL A 33 11.92 6.38 3.03
N GLU A 34 12.50 5.99 4.16
CA GLU A 34 13.34 4.80 4.23
C GLU A 34 12.51 3.53 4.15
N GLU A 35 13.06 2.50 3.51
CA GLU A 35 12.33 1.22 3.33
C GLU A 35 11.91 0.59 4.65
N GLN A 36 12.74 0.66 5.68
CA GLN A 36 12.39 0.05 6.95
C GLN A 36 11.17 0.67 7.61
N ARG A 37 10.90 1.94 7.30
CA ARG A 37 9.69 2.59 7.81
C ARG A 37 8.44 2.08 7.10
N VAL A 38 8.56 1.84 5.80
CA VAL A 38 7.48 1.27 5.02
C VAL A 38 7.25 -0.19 5.41
N ALA A 39 8.34 -0.92 5.66
CA ALA A 39 8.26 -2.35 5.94
C ALA A 39 7.34 -2.70 7.10
N ARG A 40 7.31 -1.89 8.15
CA ARG A 40 6.43 -2.15 9.29
C ARG A 40 4.97 -2.13 8.90
N ALA A 41 4.55 -1.06 8.20
CA ALA A 41 3.17 -0.94 7.76
C ALA A 41 2.84 -1.99 6.71
N TRP A 42 3.83 -2.33 5.87
CA TRP A 42 3.67 -3.36 4.86
C TRP A 42 3.40 -4.73 5.48
N GLU A 43 4.17 -5.09 6.50
CA GLU A 43 3.98 -6.35 7.21
C GLU A 43 2.60 -6.41 7.85
N GLN A 44 2.14 -5.30 8.40
CA GLN A 44 0.82 -5.23 8.99
C GLN A 44 -0.25 -5.46 7.90
N ALA A 45 -0.10 -4.84 6.75
CA ALA A 45 -1.04 -5.01 5.65
C ALA A 45 -1.10 -6.46 5.18
N VAL A 46 0.06 -7.11 5.09
CA VAL A 46 0.12 -8.52 4.72
C VAL A 46 -0.55 -9.39 5.78
N ALA A 47 -0.25 -9.13 7.04
CA ALA A 47 -0.82 -9.90 8.15
C ALA A 47 -2.35 -9.79 8.23
N GLU A 48 -2.89 -8.64 7.84
CA GLU A 48 -4.32 -8.42 7.84
C GLU A 48 -5.00 -8.88 6.54
N GLY A 49 -4.23 -9.48 5.63
CA GLY A 49 -4.79 -10.01 4.39
C GLY A 49 -5.18 -8.93 3.38
N LEU A 50 -4.54 -7.78 3.45
CA LEU A 50 -4.86 -6.65 2.58
C LEU A 50 -4.01 -6.62 1.31
N LEU A 51 -2.88 -7.32 1.32
CA LEU A 51 -1.97 -7.41 0.18
C LEU A 51 -1.77 -8.87 -0.22
N ARG A 52 -1.56 -9.11 -1.51
CA ARG A 52 -1.23 -10.43 -2.02
C ARG A 52 -0.08 -10.34 -3.02
N ARG A 53 0.69 -11.38 -3.13
CA ARG A 53 1.75 -11.46 -4.14
C ARG A 53 1.11 -11.58 -5.51
N ALA A 54 1.59 -10.77 -6.45
CA ALA A 54 1.00 -10.73 -7.78
C ALA A 54 2.00 -11.09 -8.90
N GLY A 55 3.28 -11.05 -8.61
CA GLY A 55 4.30 -11.36 -9.62
C GLY A 55 5.65 -10.89 -9.16
N ARG A 56 6.62 -10.87 -10.05
CA ARG A 56 7.96 -10.40 -9.73
C ARG A 56 8.33 -9.23 -10.62
N ASP A 57 9.06 -8.29 -10.04
CA ASP A 57 9.59 -7.17 -10.78
C ASP A 57 10.68 -7.69 -11.72
N ARG A 58 10.66 -7.28 -12.96
CA ARG A 58 11.62 -7.73 -13.96
C ARG A 58 13.01 -7.17 -13.72
N LEU A 59 13.09 -6.03 -13.06
CA LEU A 59 14.35 -5.35 -12.84
C LEU A 59 15.13 -5.89 -11.65
N ASP A 60 14.46 -6.12 -10.52
CA ASP A 60 15.14 -6.55 -9.31
C ASP A 60 14.75 -7.93 -8.82
N GLY A 61 13.78 -8.56 -9.47
CA GLY A 61 13.33 -9.91 -9.09
C GLY A 61 12.54 -9.99 -7.80
N GLU A 62 12.23 -8.85 -7.20
CA GLU A 62 11.47 -8.82 -5.97
C GLU A 62 9.99 -9.04 -6.25
N TRP A 63 9.27 -9.53 -5.25
CA TRP A 63 7.84 -9.71 -5.40
C TRP A 63 7.14 -8.37 -5.52
N LEU A 64 6.15 -8.32 -6.41
CA LEU A 64 5.22 -7.21 -6.50
C LEU A 64 3.94 -7.65 -5.81
N TRP A 65 3.29 -6.71 -5.15
CA TRP A 65 2.08 -6.96 -4.38
C TRP A 65 0.95 -6.10 -4.87
N ARG A 66 -0.25 -6.65 -4.83
CA ARG A 66 -1.47 -5.92 -5.20
C ARG A 66 -2.43 -5.99 -4.04
N LEU A 67 -3.45 -5.13 -4.07
CA LEU A 67 -4.47 -5.15 -3.04
C LEU A 67 -5.40 -6.35 -3.23
N THR A 68 -5.75 -6.97 -2.10
CA THR A 68 -6.82 -7.99 -2.11
C THR A 68 -8.16 -7.26 -2.10
N ALA A 69 -9.26 -8.00 -2.21
CA ALA A 69 -10.59 -7.40 -2.07
C ALA A 69 -10.70 -6.66 -0.74
N GLY A 70 -10.14 -7.26 0.34
CA GLY A 70 -10.10 -6.61 1.65
C GLY A 70 -9.25 -5.35 1.64
N GLY A 71 -8.15 -5.35 0.89
CA GLY A 71 -7.30 -4.17 0.75
C GLY A 71 -8.00 -3.02 0.06
N TRP A 72 -8.71 -3.31 -1.02
CA TRP A 72 -9.49 -2.29 -1.73
C TRP A 72 -10.60 -1.74 -0.85
N ALA A 73 -11.31 -2.62 -0.12
CA ALA A 73 -12.36 -2.19 0.78
C ALA A 73 -11.82 -1.28 1.88
N ALA A 74 -10.67 -1.63 2.46
CA ALA A 74 -10.06 -0.82 3.51
C ALA A 74 -9.64 0.56 2.99
N ARG A 75 -9.07 0.60 1.78
CA ARG A 75 -8.66 1.84 1.15
C ARG A 75 -9.87 2.74 0.89
N ASP A 76 -10.92 2.16 0.34
CA ASP A 76 -12.13 2.91 0.00
C ASP A 76 -12.90 3.36 1.23
N ALA A 77 -12.91 2.55 2.29
CA ALA A 77 -13.60 2.92 3.53
C ALA A 77 -13.02 4.19 4.14
N VAL A 78 -11.69 4.32 4.13
CA VAL A 78 -11.05 5.53 4.63
C VAL A 78 -11.38 6.71 3.73
N GLY A 79 -11.37 6.51 2.42
CA GLY A 79 -11.76 7.53 1.46
C GLY A 79 -13.19 8.01 1.69
N GLU A 80 -14.11 7.09 1.93
CA GLU A 80 -15.51 7.43 2.21
C GLU A 80 -15.64 8.21 3.49
N ARG A 81 -14.92 7.81 4.54
CA ARG A 81 -14.96 8.52 5.81
C ARG A 81 -14.44 9.94 5.66
N SER A 82 -13.39 10.13 4.90
CA SER A 82 -12.86 11.46 4.63
C SER A 82 -13.88 12.33 3.92
N SER A 83 -14.58 11.75 2.95
CA SER A 83 -15.62 12.46 2.23
C SER A 83 -16.76 12.86 3.15
N GLN A 84 -17.19 11.95 4.01
CA GLN A 84 -18.28 12.19 4.94
C GLN A 84 -17.93 13.22 6.00
N ALA A 85 -16.68 13.32 6.35
CA ALA A 85 -16.22 14.27 7.35
C ALA A 85 -16.15 15.70 6.81
N THR A 86 -16.25 15.89 5.51
CA THR A 86 -16.21 17.22 4.94
C THR A 86 -17.50 17.98 5.28
N PRO A 87 -17.39 19.16 5.85
CA PRO A 87 -18.56 19.95 6.20
C PRO A 87 -19.35 20.34 4.98
N ARG A 88 -20.61 20.46 5.18
CA ARG A 88 -21.51 20.90 4.12
C ARG A 88 -22.04 22.28 4.38
#